data_d3b3fc0db0cfcd4832f684e8df36f6ca
#
_entry.id   d3b3fc0db0cfcd4832f684e8df36f6ca
#
_cell.length_a   1.000
_cell.length_b   1.000
_cell.length_c   1.000
_cell.angle_alpha   90.00
_cell.angle_beta   90.00
_cell.angle_gamma   90.00
#
_symmetry.space_group_name_H-M   'P 1'
#
loop_
_entity.id
_entity.type
_entity.pdbx_description
1 polymer ?
#
loop_
_entity_poly.entity_id
_entity_poly.type
_entity_poly.pdbx_seq_one_letter_code
_entity_poly.pdbx_strand_id
1 'polypeptide(L)'
;LTTLPQEIGQLQNLQSLDLSTNRLTTLPQEIGHLQNLQELYLVSNQLTILPNEIGQLKNLQTLNLRNNRLTTLSKEIEQLQNLKSLDLRSNQLTIFPKEIGQLKNLQVLDLGSNQLTTLPEGIGQLKNLQTLDLDSNQLTTLPQEIKQLKNLQLLDLSYNQLKTLPKEIEQLKNLQTLYLGYNQLTVLPKEIGQLQNLKVLFLNNNQLTTLPKEIGQLKNLQELYLNNNQLSIEEKERIRKLLPKCQIYFE
;
A
#
# COMPACT_ATOMS: atom_id res chain seq x y z
N LEU A 1 -23.78 0.79 -17.24
CA LEU A 1 -23.34 -0.14 -18.27
C LEU A 1 -23.08 -1.50 -17.65
N THR A 2 -23.44 -2.59 -18.37
CA THR A 2 -23.13 -3.98 -18.01
C THR A 2 -21.99 -4.54 -18.84
N THR A 3 -21.83 -4.05 -20.04
CA THR A 3 -20.77 -4.42 -20.99
C THR A 3 -20.21 -3.18 -21.70
N LEU A 4 -19.00 -3.27 -22.14
CA LEU A 4 -18.33 -2.29 -22.99
C LEU A 4 -18.20 -2.89 -24.39
N PRO A 5 -18.67 -2.22 -25.45
CA PRO A 5 -18.60 -2.75 -26.82
C PRO A 5 -17.17 -2.76 -27.34
N GLN A 6 -16.89 -3.67 -28.29
CA GLN A 6 -15.55 -3.81 -28.91
C GLN A 6 -15.12 -2.55 -29.66
N GLU A 7 -16.07 -1.78 -30.15
CA GLU A 7 -15.85 -0.51 -30.86
C GLU A 7 -15.13 0.54 -30.01
N ILE A 8 -15.04 0.34 -28.67
CA ILE A 8 -14.22 1.19 -27.80
C ILE A 8 -12.80 1.30 -28.32
N GLY A 9 -12.25 0.20 -28.88
CA GLY A 9 -10.90 0.14 -29.43
C GLY A 9 -10.66 1.08 -30.61
N GLN A 10 -11.70 1.65 -31.21
CA GLN A 10 -11.58 2.63 -32.31
C GLN A 10 -11.23 4.05 -31.80
N LEU A 11 -11.41 4.32 -30.50
CA LEU A 11 -11.16 5.63 -29.90
C LEU A 11 -9.67 5.86 -29.60
N GLN A 12 -8.82 5.69 -30.61
CA GLN A 12 -7.36 5.64 -30.45
C GLN A 12 -6.74 6.95 -29.93
N ASN A 13 -7.43 8.09 -30.05
CA ASN A 13 -6.96 9.38 -29.54
C ASN A 13 -7.37 9.64 -28.08
N LEU A 14 -8.10 8.72 -27.45
CA LEU A 14 -8.58 8.88 -26.09
C LEU A 14 -7.40 8.87 -25.11
N GLN A 15 -7.35 9.88 -24.24
CA GLN A 15 -6.31 10.02 -23.22
C GLN A 15 -6.82 9.68 -21.82
N SER A 16 -8.10 9.89 -21.55
CA SER A 16 -8.73 9.56 -20.27
C SER A 16 -10.06 8.87 -20.52
N LEU A 17 -10.30 7.78 -19.80
CA LEU A 17 -11.54 7.00 -19.87
C LEU A 17 -12.05 6.75 -18.47
N ASP A 18 -13.21 7.31 -18.15
CA ASP A 18 -13.90 7.06 -16.90
C ASP A 18 -15.16 6.20 -17.13
N LEU A 19 -15.11 4.99 -16.58
CA LEU A 19 -16.20 4.01 -16.58
C LEU A 19 -16.66 3.69 -15.17
N SER A 20 -16.34 4.54 -14.20
CA SER A 20 -16.66 4.34 -12.79
C SER A 20 -18.17 4.25 -12.55
N THR A 21 -18.55 3.58 -11.48
CA THR A 21 -19.95 3.46 -11.03
C THR A 21 -20.87 2.84 -12.10
N ASN A 22 -20.42 1.71 -12.64
CA ASN A 22 -21.17 0.89 -13.58
C ASN A 22 -21.36 -0.55 -13.03
N ARG A 23 -21.77 -1.47 -13.88
CA ARG A 23 -21.96 -2.89 -13.56
C ARG A 23 -21.13 -3.79 -14.48
N LEU A 24 -19.97 -3.32 -14.92
CA LEU A 24 -19.09 -4.06 -15.81
C LEU A 24 -18.52 -5.27 -15.09
N THR A 25 -18.65 -6.44 -15.70
CA THR A 25 -18.08 -7.70 -15.20
C THR A 25 -16.76 -8.04 -15.87
N THR A 26 -16.56 -7.56 -17.10
CA THR A 26 -15.34 -7.74 -17.90
C THR A 26 -15.10 -6.51 -18.75
N LEU A 27 -13.90 -6.40 -19.31
CA LEU A 27 -13.54 -5.46 -20.38
C LEU A 27 -13.26 -6.24 -21.66
N PRO A 28 -13.60 -5.70 -22.86
CA PRO A 28 -13.23 -6.32 -24.12
C PRO A 28 -11.70 -6.22 -24.33
N GLN A 29 -11.13 -7.19 -25.06
CA GLN A 29 -9.70 -7.17 -25.38
C GLN A 29 -9.27 -5.94 -26.17
N GLU A 30 -10.19 -5.35 -26.93
CA GLU A 30 -9.99 -4.14 -27.73
C GLU A 30 -9.66 -2.92 -26.88
N ILE A 31 -9.83 -2.98 -25.54
CA ILE A 31 -9.34 -1.94 -24.63
C ILE A 31 -7.84 -1.68 -24.83
N GLY A 32 -7.07 -2.74 -25.17
CA GLY A 32 -5.64 -2.65 -25.45
C GLY A 32 -5.29 -1.80 -26.68
N HIS A 33 -6.26 -1.48 -27.54
CA HIS A 33 -6.03 -0.63 -28.71
C HIS A 33 -5.95 0.87 -28.38
N LEU A 34 -6.31 1.27 -27.16
CA LEU A 34 -6.30 2.68 -26.72
C LEU A 34 -4.87 3.15 -26.41
N GLN A 35 -4.02 3.20 -27.43
CA GLN A 35 -2.57 3.41 -27.27
C GLN A 35 -2.20 4.78 -26.70
N ASN A 36 -3.08 5.78 -26.76
CA ASN A 36 -2.86 7.11 -26.20
C ASN A 36 -3.45 7.28 -24.79
N LEU A 37 -4.08 6.22 -24.24
CA LEU A 37 -4.74 6.29 -22.93
C LEU A 37 -3.69 6.48 -21.81
N GLN A 38 -3.90 7.52 -21.00
CA GLN A 38 -3.07 7.86 -19.86
C GLN A 38 -3.76 7.58 -18.52
N GLU A 39 -5.09 7.66 -18.51
CA GLU A 39 -5.89 7.48 -17.31
C GLU A 39 -7.06 6.54 -17.57
N LEU A 40 -7.23 5.52 -16.74
CA LEU A 40 -8.35 4.60 -16.80
C LEU A 40 -8.95 4.45 -15.40
N TYR A 41 -10.21 4.88 -15.27
CA TYR A 41 -10.98 4.79 -14.03
C TYR A 41 -12.11 3.76 -14.21
N LEU A 42 -12.10 2.75 -13.35
CA LEU A 42 -13.03 1.64 -13.34
C LEU A 42 -13.64 1.41 -11.94
N VAL A 43 -13.63 2.48 -11.12
CA VAL A 43 -14.08 2.42 -9.72
C VAL A 43 -15.53 1.95 -9.62
N SER A 44 -15.83 1.12 -8.62
CA SER A 44 -17.20 0.67 -8.35
C SER A 44 -17.87 -0.01 -9.55
N ASN A 45 -17.25 -1.09 -10.00
CA ASN A 45 -17.77 -2.03 -10.97
C ASN A 45 -17.83 -3.45 -10.36
N GLN A 46 -17.98 -4.48 -11.20
CA GLN A 46 -18.04 -5.88 -10.78
C GLN A 46 -16.97 -6.72 -11.51
N LEU A 47 -15.85 -6.11 -11.88
CA LEU A 47 -14.78 -6.78 -12.61
C LEU A 47 -14.16 -7.88 -11.76
N THR A 48 -14.09 -9.10 -12.32
CA THR A 48 -13.48 -10.26 -11.68
C THR A 48 -12.06 -10.52 -12.19
N ILE A 49 -11.77 -10.09 -13.40
CA ILE A 49 -10.47 -10.20 -14.07
C ILE A 49 -10.28 -9.04 -15.04
N LEU A 50 -9.04 -8.71 -15.34
CA LEU A 50 -8.68 -7.83 -16.45
C LEU A 50 -8.23 -8.67 -17.65
N PRO A 51 -8.52 -8.23 -18.90
CA PRO A 51 -7.95 -8.86 -20.08
C PRO A 51 -6.42 -8.65 -20.11
N ASN A 52 -5.69 -9.61 -20.67
CA ASN A 52 -4.23 -9.50 -20.78
C ASN A 52 -3.80 -8.29 -21.62
N GLU A 53 -4.65 -7.88 -22.54
CA GLU A 53 -4.47 -6.73 -23.43
C GLU A 53 -4.37 -5.41 -22.66
N ILE A 54 -4.73 -5.38 -21.36
CA ILE A 54 -4.48 -4.21 -20.49
C ILE A 54 -3.00 -3.81 -20.52
N GLY A 55 -2.09 -4.79 -20.63
CA GLY A 55 -0.65 -4.57 -20.74
C GLY A 55 -0.20 -3.85 -22.01
N GLN A 56 -1.08 -3.69 -23.01
CA GLN A 56 -0.79 -2.96 -24.24
C GLN A 56 -0.93 -1.45 -24.08
N LEU A 57 -1.54 -0.98 -22.99
CA LEU A 57 -1.74 0.46 -22.71
C LEU A 57 -0.43 1.13 -22.25
N LYS A 58 0.54 1.22 -23.17
CA LYS A 58 1.93 1.63 -22.83
C LYS A 58 2.04 3.06 -22.29
N ASN A 59 1.08 3.93 -22.57
CA ASN A 59 1.07 5.31 -22.09
C ASN A 59 0.28 5.50 -20.80
N LEU A 60 -0.29 4.41 -20.23
CA LEU A 60 -1.10 4.48 -19.02
C LEU A 60 -0.26 4.93 -17.83
N GLN A 61 -0.72 5.98 -17.14
CA GLN A 61 -0.09 6.55 -15.95
C GLN A 61 -0.93 6.30 -14.69
N THR A 62 -2.25 6.23 -14.84
CA THR A 62 -3.19 5.99 -13.72
C THR A 62 -4.14 4.86 -14.09
N LEU A 63 -4.20 3.85 -13.23
CA LEU A 63 -5.18 2.77 -13.30
C LEU A 63 -5.89 2.66 -11.96
N ASN A 64 -7.19 2.99 -11.96
CA ASN A 64 -8.00 2.89 -10.75
C ASN A 64 -9.07 1.81 -10.90
N LEU A 65 -8.91 0.75 -10.10
CA LEU A 65 -9.75 -0.45 -10.06
C LEU A 65 -10.44 -0.63 -8.71
N ARG A 66 -10.48 0.43 -7.90
CA ARG A 66 -11.07 0.40 -6.56
C ARG A 66 -12.51 -0.11 -6.60
N ASN A 67 -12.88 -0.88 -5.56
CA ASN A 67 -14.22 -1.40 -5.36
C ASN A 67 -14.70 -2.23 -6.57
N ASN A 68 -13.99 -3.32 -6.83
CA ASN A 68 -14.32 -4.35 -7.80
C ASN A 68 -14.31 -5.75 -7.13
N ARG A 69 -14.23 -6.81 -7.92
CA ARG A 69 -14.24 -8.21 -7.45
C ARG A 69 -13.01 -8.98 -7.96
N LEU A 70 -11.91 -8.29 -8.21
CA LEU A 70 -10.70 -8.90 -8.74
C LEU A 70 -10.12 -9.89 -7.71
N THR A 71 -9.90 -11.13 -8.14
CA THR A 71 -9.28 -12.18 -7.33
C THR A 71 -7.78 -12.32 -7.60
N THR A 72 -7.36 -11.94 -8.78
CA THR A 72 -5.96 -11.96 -9.22
C THR A 72 -5.67 -10.76 -10.11
N LEU A 73 -4.41 -10.48 -10.31
CA LEU A 73 -3.92 -9.52 -11.29
C LEU A 73 -2.99 -10.27 -12.25
N SER A 74 -3.20 -10.12 -13.56
CA SER A 74 -2.39 -10.82 -14.55
C SER A 74 -0.95 -10.30 -14.56
N LYS A 75 -0.01 -11.15 -14.97
CA LYS A 75 1.41 -10.77 -15.08
C LYS A 75 1.64 -9.66 -16.12
N GLU A 76 0.77 -9.53 -17.09
CA GLU A 76 0.84 -8.52 -18.16
C GLU A 76 0.78 -7.08 -17.61
N ILE A 77 0.41 -6.91 -16.33
CA ILE A 77 0.52 -5.62 -15.62
C ILE A 77 1.96 -5.07 -15.68
N GLU A 78 2.97 -5.94 -15.70
CA GLU A 78 4.38 -5.58 -15.81
C GLU A 78 4.71 -4.73 -17.04
N GLN A 79 3.87 -4.80 -18.06
CA GLN A 79 4.07 -4.09 -19.32
C GLN A 79 3.68 -2.61 -19.25
N LEU A 80 2.99 -2.17 -18.18
CA LEU A 80 2.55 -0.78 -17.98
C LEU A 80 3.69 0.09 -17.44
N GLN A 81 4.76 0.23 -18.22
CA GLN A 81 6.01 0.84 -17.78
C GLN A 81 5.92 2.32 -17.39
N ASN A 82 4.87 3.03 -17.86
CA ASN A 82 4.63 4.42 -17.51
C ASN A 82 3.66 4.61 -16.33
N LEU A 83 3.20 3.51 -15.73
CA LEU A 83 2.24 3.57 -14.62
C LEU A 83 2.87 4.23 -13.39
N LYS A 84 2.18 5.25 -12.87
CA LYS A 84 2.57 6.01 -11.67
C LYS A 84 1.65 5.73 -10.49
N SER A 85 0.38 5.46 -10.75
CA SER A 85 -0.62 5.18 -9.71
C SER A 85 -1.44 3.95 -10.07
N LEU A 86 -1.50 3.00 -9.14
CA LEU A 86 -2.32 1.80 -9.22
C LEU A 86 -3.16 1.69 -7.94
N ASP A 87 -4.46 1.81 -8.08
CA ASP A 87 -5.42 1.64 -6.99
C ASP A 87 -6.23 0.36 -7.22
N LEU A 88 -6.03 -0.59 -6.31
CA LEU A 88 -6.70 -1.90 -6.26
C LEU A 88 -7.49 -2.09 -4.95
N ARG A 89 -7.71 -1.00 -4.20
CA ARG A 89 -8.42 -1.03 -2.93
C ARG A 89 -9.80 -1.66 -3.06
N SER A 90 -10.22 -2.38 -2.02
CA SER A 90 -11.54 -3.01 -1.96
C SER A 90 -11.79 -3.97 -3.14
N ASN A 91 -10.95 -4.98 -3.24
CA ASN A 91 -11.05 -6.12 -4.14
C ASN A 91 -10.99 -7.44 -3.33
N GLN A 92 -10.74 -8.55 -3.99
CA GLN A 92 -10.68 -9.89 -3.38
C GLN A 92 -9.32 -10.57 -3.65
N LEU A 93 -8.25 -9.76 -3.76
CA LEU A 93 -6.92 -10.28 -4.08
C LEU A 93 -6.38 -11.11 -2.92
N THR A 94 -6.02 -12.35 -3.17
CA THR A 94 -5.40 -13.26 -2.19
C THR A 94 -3.88 -13.32 -2.36
N ILE A 95 -3.40 -13.09 -3.57
CA ILE A 95 -1.98 -13.03 -3.94
C ILE A 95 -1.74 -11.84 -4.85
N PHE A 96 -0.51 -11.35 -4.86
CA PHE A 96 -0.09 -10.25 -5.72
C PHE A 96 1.10 -10.69 -6.57
N PRO A 97 1.11 -10.43 -7.89
CA PRO A 97 2.14 -10.97 -8.76
C PRO A 97 3.52 -10.36 -8.48
N LYS A 98 4.57 -11.18 -8.52
CA LYS A 98 5.95 -10.71 -8.36
C LYS A 98 6.38 -9.74 -9.48
N GLU A 99 5.76 -9.86 -10.64
CA GLU A 99 5.98 -9.05 -11.83
C GLU A 99 5.65 -7.56 -11.59
N ILE A 100 4.93 -7.22 -10.50
CA ILE A 100 4.70 -5.83 -10.08
C ILE A 100 6.00 -5.03 -9.98
N GLY A 101 7.09 -5.69 -9.59
CA GLY A 101 8.41 -5.09 -9.46
C GLY A 101 8.97 -4.50 -10.76
N GLN A 102 8.37 -4.78 -11.91
CA GLN A 102 8.75 -4.20 -13.20
C GLN A 102 8.18 -2.79 -13.42
N LEU A 103 7.20 -2.37 -12.62
CA LEU A 103 6.59 -1.04 -12.73
C LEU A 103 7.50 0.04 -12.11
N LYS A 104 8.63 0.30 -12.74
CA LYS A 104 9.72 1.14 -12.18
C LYS A 104 9.31 2.59 -11.91
N ASN A 105 8.26 3.09 -12.58
CA ASN A 105 7.76 4.45 -12.41
C ASN A 105 6.63 4.57 -11.38
N LEU A 106 6.20 3.44 -10.76
CA LEU A 106 5.11 3.44 -9.81
C LEU A 106 5.47 4.25 -8.56
N GLN A 107 4.60 5.19 -8.20
CA GLN A 107 4.74 6.08 -7.05
C GLN A 107 3.70 5.80 -5.98
N VAL A 108 2.50 5.39 -6.37
CA VAL A 108 1.39 5.09 -5.47
C VAL A 108 0.84 3.70 -5.77
N LEU A 109 0.81 2.86 -4.76
CA LEU A 109 0.19 1.54 -4.81
C LEU A 109 -0.77 1.39 -3.63
N ASP A 110 -2.06 1.29 -3.93
CA ASP A 110 -3.10 1.01 -2.94
C ASP A 110 -3.63 -0.41 -3.13
N LEU A 111 -3.42 -1.24 -2.13
CA LEU A 111 -3.87 -2.63 -2.03
C LEU A 111 -4.78 -2.84 -0.80
N GLY A 112 -5.25 -1.76 -0.20
CA GLY A 112 -6.09 -1.79 1.00
C GLY A 112 -7.38 -2.58 0.80
N SER A 113 -7.91 -3.15 1.88
CA SER A 113 -9.16 -3.90 1.86
C SER A 113 -9.17 -5.03 0.82
N ASN A 114 -8.20 -5.93 0.93
CA ASN A 114 -8.06 -7.15 0.16
C ASN A 114 -7.90 -8.38 1.09
N GLN A 115 -7.42 -9.49 0.59
CA GLN A 115 -7.23 -10.74 1.34
C GLN A 115 -5.78 -11.23 1.28
N LEU A 116 -4.83 -10.30 1.15
CA LEU A 116 -3.42 -10.63 1.00
C LEU A 116 -2.85 -11.19 2.31
N THR A 117 -2.21 -12.34 2.24
CA THR A 117 -1.51 -12.96 3.37
C THR A 117 -0.01 -12.67 3.38
N THR A 118 0.55 -12.37 2.21
CA THR A 118 1.98 -12.05 1.99
C THR A 118 2.13 -11.02 0.87
N LEU A 119 3.30 -10.39 0.81
CA LEU A 119 3.72 -9.59 -0.33
C LEU A 119 4.83 -10.32 -1.09
N PRO A 120 4.86 -10.22 -2.43
CA PRO A 120 5.94 -10.80 -3.22
C PRO A 120 7.25 -10.02 -3.02
N GLU A 121 8.39 -10.71 -3.16
CA GLU A 121 9.72 -10.09 -3.11
C GLU A 121 9.88 -8.96 -4.14
N GLY A 122 9.20 -9.07 -5.28
CA GLY A 122 9.18 -8.04 -6.34
C GLY A 122 8.78 -6.65 -5.84
N ILE A 123 8.05 -6.53 -4.70
CA ILE A 123 7.69 -5.24 -4.13
C ILE A 123 8.90 -4.34 -3.91
N GLY A 124 10.04 -4.92 -3.50
CA GLY A 124 11.28 -4.17 -3.25
C GLY A 124 11.90 -3.54 -4.50
N GLN A 125 11.44 -3.90 -5.68
CA GLN A 125 11.95 -3.34 -6.94
C GLN A 125 11.26 -2.03 -7.34
N LEU A 126 10.20 -1.63 -6.64
CA LEU A 126 9.46 -0.39 -6.87
C LEU A 126 10.22 0.82 -6.29
N LYS A 127 11.36 1.16 -6.87
CA LYS A 127 12.30 2.15 -6.31
C LYS A 127 11.74 3.57 -6.19
N ASN A 128 10.73 3.90 -7.01
CA ASN A 128 10.09 5.22 -7.00
C ASN A 128 8.82 5.27 -6.15
N LEU A 129 8.47 4.17 -5.46
CA LEU A 129 7.27 4.10 -4.64
C LEU A 129 7.38 5.07 -3.46
N GLN A 130 6.36 5.92 -3.31
CA GLN A 130 6.23 6.92 -2.25
C GLN A 130 5.13 6.56 -1.26
N THR A 131 4.06 5.94 -1.75
CA THR A 131 2.91 5.51 -0.94
C THR A 131 2.62 4.03 -1.18
N LEU A 132 2.57 3.27 -0.10
CA LEU A 132 2.13 1.88 -0.10
C LEU A 132 1.04 1.72 0.95
N ASP A 133 -0.17 1.49 0.49
CA ASP A 133 -1.32 1.20 1.34
C ASP A 133 -1.66 -0.30 1.29
N LEU A 134 -1.65 -0.92 2.44
CA LEU A 134 -1.90 -2.35 2.67
C LEU A 134 -2.92 -2.55 3.81
N ASP A 135 -3.66 -1.51 4.18
CA ASP A 135 -4.61 -1.62 5.29
C ASP A 135 -5.65 -2.71 5.04
N SER A 136 -6.21 -3.25 6.11
CA SER A 136 -7.31 -4.21 6.01
C SER A 136 -7.00 -5.40 5.08
N ASN A 137 -5.91 -6.10 5.39
CA ASN A 137 -5.49 -7.34 4.76
C ASN A 137 -5.27 -8.45 5.83
N GLN A 138 -4.60 -9.52 5.49
CA GLN A 138 -4.31 -10.65 6.38
C GLN A 138 -2.80 -10.88 6.53
N LEU A 139 -1.99 -9.81 6.41
CA LEU A 139 -0.54 -9.91 6.47
C LEU A 139 -0.07 -10.31 7.86
N THR A 140 0.76 -11.34 7.94
CA THR A 140 1.39 -11.78 9.19
C THR A 140 2.84 -11.31 9.32
N THR A 141 3.48 -11.01 8.19
CA THR A 141 4.87 -10.56 8.10
C THR A 141 5.04 -9.62 6.90
N LEU A 142 6.16 -8.90 6.87
CA LEU A 142 6.63 -8.18 5.69
C LEU A 142 7.88 -8.85 5.13
N PRO A 143 8.06 -8.89 3.80
CA PRO A 143 9.28 -9.40 3.19
C PRO A 143 10.46 -8.48 3.50
N GLN A 144 11.66 -9.06 3.62
CA GLN A 144 12.89 -8.28 3.87
C GLN A 144 13.20 -7.28 2.74
N GLU A 145 12.67 -7.49 1.56
CA GLU A 145 12.82 -6.64 0.37
C GLU A 145 12.17 -5.27 0.57
N ILE A 146 11.31 -5.09 1.59
CA ILE A 146 10.77 -3.79 1.98
C ILE A 146 11.88 -2.74 2.18
N LYS A 147 13.06 -3.16 2.65
CA LYS A 147 14.25 -2.32 2.82
C LYS A 147 14.70 -1.59 1.56
N GLN A 148 14.26 -2.04 0.41
CA GLN A 148 14.66 -1.47 -0.89
C GLN A 148 13.80 -0.28 -1.31
N LEU A 149 12.67 -0.02 -0.63
CA LEU A 149 11.74 1.08 -0.92
C LEU A 149 12.25 2.40 -0.33
N LYS A 150 13.40 2.88 -0.82
CA LYS A 150 14.11 4.03 -0.23
C LYS A 150 13.35 5.35 -0.33
N ASN A 151 12.42 5.48 -1.29
CA ASN A 151 11.63 6.69 -1.50
C ASN A 151 10.27 6.66 -0.79
N LEU A 152 9.97 5.57 -0.05
CA LEU A 152 8.69 5.43 0.63
C LEU A 152 8.52 6.49 1.71
N GLN A 153 7.40 7.21 1.66
CA GLN A 153 7.03 8.28 2.60
C GLN A 153 5.86 7.89 3.49
N LEU A 154 4.93 7.11 2.95
CA LEU A 154 3.77 6.59 3.67
C LEU A 154 3.69 5.06 3.52
N LEU A 155 3.56 4.38 4.66
CA LEU A 155 3.29 2.94 4.72
C LEU A 155 2.09 2.72 5.64
N ASP A 156 1.00 2.22 5.08
CA ASP A 156 -0.16 1.80 5.87
C ASP A 156 -0.24 0.27 5.94
N LEU A 157 -0.17 -0.24 7.15
CA LEU A 157 -0.27 -1.66 7.52
C LEU A 157 -1.36 -1.90 8.55
N SER A 158 -2.25 -0.91 8.76
CA SER A 158 -3.34 -1.02 9.72
C SER A 158 -4.26 -2.20 9.41
N TYR A 159 -4.95 -2.71 10.42
CA TYR A 159 -5.92 -3.80 10.25
C TYR A 159 -5.34 -5.04 9.55
N ASN A 160 -4.21 -5.53 10.07
CA ASN A 160 -3.55 -6.75 9.64
C ASN A 160 -3.32 -7.71 10.83
N GLN A 161 -2.48 -8.71 10.67
CA GLN A 161 -2.19 -9.72 11.70
C GLN A 161 -0.69 -9.73 12.07
N LEU A 162 -0.02 -8.58 11.96
CA LEU A 162 1.40 -8.46 12.23
C LEU A 162 1.69 -8.65 13.72
N LYS A 163 2.64 -9.53 14.05
CA LYS A 163 3.13 -9.74 15.43
C LYS A 163 4.40 -8.98 15.72
N THR A 164 5.17 -8.68 14.69
CA THR A 164 6.41 -7.90 14.76
C THR A 164 6.71 -7.26 13.41
N LEU A 165 7.67 -6.34 13.37
CA LEU A 165 8.22 -5.78 12.15
C LEU A 165 9.61 -6.34 11.89
N PRO A 166 10.04 -6.48 10.62
CA PRO A 166 11.40 -6.86 10.30
C PRO A 166 12.36 -5.71 10.68
N LYS A 167 13.59 -6.06 11.11
CA LYS A 167 14.64 -5.06 11.40
C LYS A 167 14.96 -4.16 10.20
N GLU A 168 14.77 -4.69 9.01
CA GLU A 168 14.97 -4.02 7.72
C GLU A 168 14.12 -2.76 7.55
N ILE A 169 13.11 -2.54 8.43
CA ILE A 169 12.30 -1.31 8.46
C ILE A 169 13.19 -0.05 8.60
N GLU A 170 14.34 -0.16 9.29
CA GLU A 170 15.31 0.91 9.48
C GLU A 170 15.79 1.55 8.17
N GLN A 171 15.68 0.81 7.06
CA GLN A 171 16.18 1.25 5.76
C GLN A 171 15.23 2.21 5.05
N LEU A 172 14.00 2.38 5.56
CA LEU A 172 12.98 3.29 5.00
C LEU A 172 13.24 4.73 5.48
N LYS A 173 14.41 5.29 5.12
CA LYS A 173 14.89 6.57 5.66
C LYS A 173 14.01 7.78 5.33
N ASN A 174 13.20 7.71 4.28
CA ASN A 174 12.30 8.79 3.87
C ASN A 174 10.89 8.65 4.44
N LEU A 175 10.62 7.60 5.24
CA LEU A 175 9.30 7.35 5.79
C LEU A 175 8.90 8.49 6.75
N GLN A 176 7.73 9.08 6.50
CA GLN A 176 7.16 10.18 7.29
C GLN A 176 5.96 9.72 8.11
N THR A 177 5.18 8.79 7.59
CA THR A 177 3.98 8.27 8.26
C THR A 177 3.96 6.76 8.21
N LEU A 178 3.77 6.14 9.37
CA LEU A 178 3.66 4.69 9.53
C LEU A 178 2.41 4.35 10.32
N TYR A 179 1.49 3.67 9.65
CA TYR A 179 0.26 3.15 10.28
C TYR A 179 0.43 1.67 10.58
N LEU A 180 0.30 1.31 11.85
CA LEU A 180 0.39 -0.06 12.39
C LEU A 180 -0.76 -0.37 13.35
N GLY A 181 -1.76 0.49 13.39
CA GLY A 181 -2.93 0.30 14.25
C GLY A 181 -3.69 -1.00 13.92
N TYR A 182 -4.40 -1.55 14.91
CA TYR A 182 -5.21 -2.77 14.72
C TYR A 182 -4.40 -3.95 14.15
N ASN A 183 -3.31 -4.29 14.86
CA ASN A 183 -2.48 -5.46 14.60
C ASN A 183 -2.33 -6.30 15.88
N GLN A 184 -1.38 -7.21 15.92
CA GLN A 184 -1.08 -8.09 17.04
C GLN A 184 0.35 -7.86 17.55
N LEU A 185 0.87 -6.63 17.41
CA LEU A 185 2.26 -6.32 17.77
C LEU A 185 2.44 -6.43 19.29
N THR A 186 3.39 -7.27 19.70
CA THR A 186 3.81 -7.39 21.10
C THR A 186 5.09 -6.63 21.40
N VAL A 187 5.89 -6.35 20.37
CA VAL A 187 7.18 -5.66 20.45
C VAL A 187 7.47 -4.92 19.16
N LEU A 188 8.18 -3.80 19.26
CA LEU A 188 8.80 -3.14 18.13
C LEU A 188 10.30 -3.43 18.08
N PRO A 189 10.90 -3.61 16.91
CA PRO A 189 12.35 -3.72 16.78
C PRO A 189 13.02 -2.39 17.18
N LYS A 190 14.20 -2.46 17.82
CA LYS A 190 14.97 -1.26 18.19
C LYS A 190 15.33 -0.39 16.96
N GLU A 191 15.40 -1.00 15.81
CA GLU A 191 15.67 -0.40 14.50
C GLU A 191 14.62 0.64 14.10
N ILE A 192 13.43 0.65 14.74
CA ILE A 192 12.42 1.70 14.54
C ILE A 192 12.99 3.10 14.80
N GLY A 193 13.92 3.24 15.77
CA GLY A 193 14.59 4.50 16.10
C GLY A 193 15.42 5.08 14.97
N GLN A 194 15.68 4.32 13.91
CA GLN A 194 16.44 4.78 12.75
C GLN A 194 15.61 5.52 11.69
N LEU A 195 14.29 5.59 11.87
CA LEU A 195 13.37 6.29 10.96
C LEU A 195 13.37 7.79 11.24
N GLN A 196 14.48 8.47 10.95
CA GLN A 196 14.74 9.85 11.37
C GLN A 196 13.78 10.89 10.76
N ASN A 197 13.10 10.56 9.65
CA ASN A 197 12.12 11.46 9.03
C ASN A 197 10.68 11.15 9.47
N LEU A 198 10.47 10.16 10.37
CA LEU A 198 9.13 9.80 10.83
C LEU A 198 8.52 10.93 11.66
N LYS A 199 7.33 11.35 11.25
CA LYS A 199 6.54 12.42 11.89
C LYS A 199 5.35 11.88 12.65
N VAL A 200 4.71 10.83 12.12
CA VAL A 200 3.49 10.26 12.69
C VAL A 200 3.61 8.74 12.75
N LEU A 201 3.32 8.18 13.92
CA LEU A 201 3.36 6.74 14.17
C LEU A 201 2.07 6.30 14.87
N PHE A 202 1.28 5.46 14.18
CA PHE A 202 0.08 4.84 14.74
C PHE A 202 0.38 3.42 15.20
N LEU A 203 0.22 3.18 16.49
CA LEU A 203 0.41 1.88 17.15
C LEU A 203 -0.82 1.49 17.99
N ASN A 204 -1.89 2.23 17.87
CA ASN A 204 -3.13 1.98 18.61
C ASN A 204 -3.69 0.58 18.32
N ASN A 205 -4.42 0.02 19.30
CA ASN A 205 -5.03 -1.31 19.16
C ASN A 205 -4.02 -2.41 18.79
N ASN A 206 -3.01 -2.58 19.64
CA ASN A 206 -2.00 -3.62 19.58
C ASN A 206 -1.86 -4.29 20.96
N GLN A 207 -0.82 -5.08 21.17
CA GLN A 207 -0.54 -5.81 22.42
C GLN A 207 0.81 -5.39 23.05
N LEU A 208 1.22 -4.13 22.81
CA LEU A 208 2.50 -3.63 23.28
C LEU A 208 2.47 -3.44 24.80
N THR A 209 3.47 -3.97 25.48
CA THR A 209 3.71 -3.76 26.93
C THR A 209 4.83 -2.76 27.16
N THR A 210 5.70 -2.56 26.18
CA THR A 210 6.85 -1.64 26.24
C THR A 210 7.23 -1.16 24.84
N LEU A 211 7.99 -0.07 24.75
CA LEU A 211 8.65 0.37 23.53
C LEU A 211 10.17 0.31 23.69
N PRO A 212 10.94 0.05 22.63
CA PRO A 212 12.40 0.10 22.71
C PRO A 212 12.87 1.52 23.09
N LYS A 213 13.96 1.61 23.86
CA LYS A 213 14.53 2.93 24.25
C LYS A 213 14.91 3.78 23.06
N GLU A 214 15.22 3.16 21.94
CA GLU A 214 15.58 3.77 20.67
C GLU A 214 14.43 4.59 20.06
N ILE A 215 13.18 4.43 20.55
CA ILE A 215 12.06 5.32 20.15
C ILE A 215 12.40 6.80 20.42
N GLY A 216 13.19 7.08 21.45
CA GLY A 216 13.69 8.43 21.77
C GLY A 216 14.64 9.02 20.74
N GLN A 217 15.09 8.25 19.76
CA GLN A 217 15.91 8.72 18.65
C GLN A 217 15.09 9.35 17.53
N LEU A 218 13.77 9.19 17.53
CA LEU A 218 12.84 9.76 16.54
C LEU A 218 12.64 11.25 16.79
N LYS A 219 13.66 12.07 16.47
CA LYS A 219 13.69 13.51 16.79
C LYS A 219 12.63 14.36 16.08
N ASN A 220 12.13 13.86 14.94
CA ASN A 220 11.11 14.51 14.13
C ASN A 220 9.70 14.00 14.40
N LEU A 221 9.53 13.02 15.32
CA LEU A 221 8.21 12.47 15.64
C LEU A 221 7.36 13.55 16.32
N GLN A 222 6.21 13.85 15.70
CA GLN A 222 5.25 14.84 16.15
C GLN A 222 4.08 14.20 16.88
N GLU A 223 3.61 13.07 16.37
CA GLU A 223 2.44 12.36 16.90
C GLU A 223 2.70 10.88 17.06
N LEU A 224 2.32 10.34 18.21
CA LEU A 224 2.42 8.92 18.55
C LEU A 224 1.11 8.43 19.18
N TYR A 225 0.45 7.50 18.50
CA TYR A 225 -0.83 6.93 18.95
C TYR A 225 -0.60 5.56 19.57
N LEU A 226 -0.88 5.41 20.87
CA LEU A 226 -0.63 4.20 21.67
C LEU A 226 -1.86 3.71 22.42
N ASN A 227 -3.02 4.32 22.19
CA ASN A 227 -4.26 3.90 22.84
C ASN A 227 -4.58 2.42 22.57
N ASN A 228 -5.26 1.78 23.51
CA ASN A 228 -5.61 0.36 23.46
C ASN A 228 -4.37 -0.56 23.27
N ASN A 229 -3.33 -0.34 24.11
CA ASN A 229 -2.19 -1.22 24.32
C ASN A 229 -2.12 -1.61 25.81
N GLN A 230 -1.15 -2.45 26.18
CA GLN A 230 -0.99 -2.98 27.54
C GLN A 230 0.16 -2.27 28.31
N LEU A 231 0.33 -0.97 28.10
CA LEU A 231 1.39 -0.19 28.71
C LEU A 231 1.09 0.13 30.17
N SER A 232 2.03 -0.12 31.08
CA SER A 232 1.92 0.31 32.47
C SER A 232 2.03 1.84 32.62
N ILE A 233 1.64 2.37 33.76
CA ILE A 233 1.77 3.80 34.07
C ILE A 233 3.24 4.22 34.00
N GLU A 234 4.14 3.42 34.56
CA GLU A 234 5.59 3.68 34.54
C GLU A 234 6.13 3.70 33.12
N GLU A 235 5.64 2.81 32.26
CA GLU A 235 6.06 2.78 30.85
C GLU A 235 5.55 4.01 30.07
N LYS A 236 4.30 4.42 30.31
CA LYS A 236 3.75 5.67 29.72
C LYS A 236 4.59 6.90 30.11
N GLU A 237 5.00 6.99 31.39
CA GLU A 237 5.88 8.06 31.86
C GLU A 237 7.27 7.99 31.22
N ARG A 238 7.82 6.78 31.10
CA ARG A 238 9.11 6.57 30.44
C ARG A 238 9.08 7.05 29.00
N ILE A 239 8.03 6.71 28.26
CA ILE A 239 7.85 7.12 26.86
C ILE A 239 7.75 8.65 26.75
N ARG A 240 6.99 9.32 27.64
CA ARG A 240 6.91 10.80 27.69
C ARG A 240 8.28 11.44 27.89
N LYS A 241 9.12 10.86 28.75
CA LYS A 241 10.50 11.36 28.98
C LYS A 241 11.41 11.17 27.77
N LEU A 242 11.23 10.07 27.01
CA LEU A 242 12.02 9.80 25.81
C LEU A 242 11.63 10.71 24.63
N LEU A 243 10.38 11.15 24.58
CA LEU A 243 9.81 11.92 23.47
C LEU A 243 9.14 13.23 23.98
N PRO A 244 9.89 14.15 24.61
CA PRO A 244 9.32 15.30 25.31
C PRO A 244 8.64 16.33 24.40
N LYS A 245 8.88 16.29 23.09
CA LYS A 245 8.28 17.19 22.10
C LYS A 245 7.18 16.54 21.26
N CYS A 246 6.92 15.25 21.47
CA CYS A 246 5.94 14.49 20.71
C CYS A 246 4.57 14.56 21.43
N GLN A 247 3.51 14.74 20.68
CA GLN A 247 2.15 14.57 21.18
C GLN A 247 1.84 13.07 21.24
N ILE A 248 1.55 12.55 22.43
CA ILE A 248 1.37 11.13 22.67
C ILE A 248 -0.04 10.86 23.17
N TYR A 249 -0.74 9.99 22.46
CA TYR A 249 -2.11 9.58 22.76
C TYR A 249 -2.11 8.16 23.37
N PHE A 250 -2.54 8.03 24.62
CA PHE A 250 -2.64 6.77 25.35
C PHE A 250 -4.09 6.31 25.60
N GLU A 251 -5.05 7.20 25.36
CA GLU A 251 -6.50 6.98 25.58
C GLU A 251 -7.29 7.34 24.33
#